data_e2d24638ac42571ccad0c6030cb3fa13
#
_entry.id   e2d24638ac42571ccad0c6030cb3fa13
#
_cell.length_a   1.000
_cell.length_b   1.000
_cell.length_c   1.000
_cell.angle_alpha   90.00
_cell.angle_beta   90.00
_cell.angle_gamma   90.00
#
_symmetry.space_group_name_H-M   'P 1'
#
loop_
_entity.id
_entity.type
_entity.pdbx_description
1 polymer ?
#
loop_
_entity_poly.entity_id
_entity_poly.type
_entity_poly.pdbx_seq_one_letter_code
_entity_poly.pdbx_strand_id
1 'polypeptide(L)'
;MARKILMASKQLVVNADDFGFTPDVNSGIVEAHRQGILTATTLMATGDAFEDAVRLARETPSLDIGCHLVLIGNRSLITGAPFPATPGRLAAALALGRIRVYDELSAQIRKILQAGIHPTHLDTHKHTHLAPPVLDAVARLGEDFDIRWIRRPFDFPLSGLRAAVPRGKQVTSDAIGLLRRRFRRVLGQHGCRSTDHFAGFQITGRFGAARLEQLLALMPEGSTELMVHPGHHGPALDAAPTRLKQSRESELHALCDPGVRAALERHRIDLVNYPAME
;
A
#
# COMPACT_ATOMS: atom_id res chain seq x y z
N MET A 1 -5.29 9.89 43.01
CA MET A 1 -5.70 9.49 41.63
C MET A 1 -4.50 9.62 40.74
N ALA A 2 -3.80 8.51 40.46
CA ALA A 2 -2.64 8.50 39.57
C ALA A 2 -3.13 8.70 38.11
N ARG A 3 -2.73 9.81 37.52
CA ARG A 3 -2.91 10.09 36.09
C ARG A 3 -2.14 9.01 35.33
N LYS A 4 -2.86 8.00 34.79
CA LYS A 4 -2.29 7.02 33.87
C LYS A 4 -1.75 7.82 32.69
N ILE A 5 -0.43 8.05 32.65
CA ILE A 5 0.23 8.59 31.47
C ILE A 5 -0.03 7.53 30.39
N LEU A 6 -0.97 7.81 29.49
CA LEU A 6 -1.11 7.02 28.26
C LEU A 6 0.22 7.20 27.52
N MET A 7 1.09 6.22 27.64
CA MET A 7 2.22 6.11 26.73
C MET A 7 1.62 5.99 25.34
N ALA A 8 1.97 6.91 24.44
CA ALA A 8 1.51 6.84 23.07
C ALA A 8 1.93 5.47 22.51
N SER A 9 0.96 4.68 22.09
CA SER A 9 1.22 3.33 21.58
C SER A 9 1.75 3.43 20.16
N LYS A 10 2.66 2.54 19.79
CA LYS A 10 3.10 2.37 18.40
C LYS A 10 2.16 1.38 17.74
N GLN A 11 1.36 1.84 16.80
CA GLN A 11 0.45 0.99 16.02
C GLN A 11 1.00 0.77 14.62
N LEU A 12 1.02 -0.46 14.15
CA LEU A 12 1.55 -0.83 12.84
C LEU A 12 0.50 -1.57 12.00
N VAL A 13 0.16 -0.99 10.87
CA VAL A 13 -0.49 -1.70 9.76
C VAL A 13 0.59 -2.15 8.79
N VAL A 14 0.67 -3.44 8.50
CA VAL A 14 1.52 -3.98 7.44
C VAL A 14 0.64 -4.27 6.24
N ASN A 15 0.75 -3.43 5.21
CA ASN A 15 -0.09 -3.49 4.01
C ASN A 15 0.69 -4.02 2.80
N ALA A 16 0.19 -5.11 2.21
CA ALA A 16 0.74 -5.65 0.97
C ALA A 16 0.07 -5.04 -0.25
N ASP A 17 0.86 -4.52 -1.16
CA ASP A 17 0.40 -4.03 -2.46
C ASP A 17 0.24 -5.19 -3.45
N ASP A 18 -0.53 -4.93 -4.54
CA ASP A 18 -0.65 -5.78 -5.72
C ASP A 18 -1.45 -7.10 -5.51
N PHE A 19 -2.36 -7.19 -4.54
CA PHE A 19 -3.29 -8.33 -4.46
C PHE A 19 -4.17 -8.37 -5.73
N GLY A 20 -4.21 -9.49 -6.42
CA GLY A 20 -4.86 -9.63 -7.74
C GLY A 20 -3.91 -9.47 -8.94
N PHE A 21 -2.61 -9.23 -8.71
CA PHE A 21 -1.64 -9.06 -9.79
C PHE A 21 -1.31 -10.38 -10.49
N THR A 22 -0.84 -11.39 -9.74
CA THR A 22 -0.63 -12.76 -10.21
C THR A 22 -1.02 -13.76 -9.12
N PRO A 23 -1.32 -15.04 -9.46
CA PRO A 23 -1.59 -16.06 -8.44
C PRO A 23 -0.43 -16.25 -7.47
N ASP A 24 0.84 -16.14 -7.93
CA ASP A 24 2.04 -16.25 -7.10
C ASP A 24 2.09 -15.13 -6.05
N VAL A 25 1.70 -13.90 -6.42
CA VAL A 25 1.59 -12.77 -5.48
C VAL A 25 0.44 -12.98 -4.51
N ASN A 26 -0.72 -13.40 -5.00
CA ASN A 26 -1.89 -13.63 -4.16
C ASN A 26 -1.62 -14.66 -3.05
N SER A 27 -1.04 -15.80 -3.40
CA SER A 27 -0.72 -16.85 -2.43
C SER A 27 0.32 -16.40 -1.40
N GLY A 28 1.35 -15.66 -1.82
CA GLY A 28 2.35 -15.13 -0.89
C GLY A 28 1.79 -14.07 0.06
N ILE A 29 0.84 -13.22 -0.38
CA ILE A 29 0.15 -12.27 0.49
C ILE A 29 -0.66 -13.01 1.57
N VAL A 30 -1.42 -14.03 1.18
CA VAL A 30 -2.21 -14.83 2.14
C VAL A 30 -1.31 -15.57 3.12
N GLU A 31 -0.18 -16.11 2.66
CA GLU A 31 0.81 -16.76 3.52
C GLU A 31 1.43 -15.76 4.51
N ALA A 32 1.84 -14.57 4.06
CA ALA A 32 2.36 -13.52 4.92
C ALA A 32 1.36 -13.08 6.00
N HIS A 33 0.06 -13.14 5.71
CA HIS A 33 -0.99 -12.88 6.70
C HIS A 33 -1.17 -14.03 7.68
N ARG A 34 -1.25 -15.26 7.18
CA ARG A 34 -1.53 -16.44 8.04
C ARG A 34 -0.35 -16.82 8.92
N GLN A 35 0.88 -16.67 8.46
CA GLN A 35 2.10 -17.12 9.13
C GLN A 35 2.96 -15.96 9.65
N GLY A 36 2.83 -14.77 9.07
CA GLY A 36 3.66 -13.62 9.35
C GLY A 36 2.96 -12.49 10.12
N ILE A 37 3.38 -11.29 9.82
CA ILE A 37 2.92 -10.06 10.47
C ILE A 37 2.05 -9.18 9.56
N LEU A 38 1.62 -9.67 8.39
CA LEU A 38 0.79 -8.91 7.47
C LEU A 38 -0.63 -8.74 8.04
N THR A 39 -1.17 -7.53 8.04
CA THR A 39 -2.51 -7.23 8.57
C THR A 39 -3.49 -6.75 7.51
N ALA A 40 -2.99 -6.16 6.44
CA ALA A 40 -3.82 -5.58 5.37
C ALA A 40 -3.23 -5.82 3.98
N THR A 41 -4.06 -5.69 2.96
CA THR A 41 -3.65 -5.73 1.55
C THR A 41 -4.53 -4.83 0.70
N THR A 42 -4.05 -4.41 -0.48
CA THR A 42 -4.84 -3.64 -1.43
C THR A 42 -5.05 -4.40 -2.74
N LEU A 43 -6.33 -4.56 -3.13
CA LEU A 43 -6.82 -5.37 -4.26
C LEU A 43 -6.86 -4.57 -5.56
N MET A 44 -6.22 -5.10 -6.60
CA MET A 44 -6.20 -4.56 -7.96
C MET A 44 -7.41 -5.04 -8.75
N ALA A 45 -8.42 -4.19 -8.95
CA ALA A 45 -9.59 -4.53 -9.77
C ALA A 45 -9.26 -4.82 -11.24
N THR A 46 -8.13 -4.34 -11.71
CA THR A 46 -7.63 -4.51 -13.09
C THR A 46 -6.58 -5.62 -13.21
N GLY A 47 -6.25 -6.31 -12.12
CA GLY A 47 -5.23 -7.37 -12.13
C GLY A 47 -5.70 -8.65 -12.82
N ASP A 48 -4.80 -9.35 -13.48
CA ASP A 48 -5.11 -10.58 -14.23
C ASP A 48 -5.53 -11.74 -13.31
N ALA A 49 -5.11 -11.70 -12.02
CA ALA A 49 -5.49 -12.68 -11.00
C ALA A 49 -6.56 -12.13 -10.01
N PHE A 50 -7.41 -11.18 -10.47
CA PHE A 50 -8.46 -10.58 -9.62
C PHE A 50 -9.41 -11.62 -9.03
N GLU A 51 -9.94 -12.54 -9.85
CA GLU A 51 -10.91 -13.55 -9.39
C GLU A 51 -10.29 -14.53 -8.36
N ASP A 52 -9.02 -14.90 -8.55
CA ASP A 52 -8.27 -15.70 -7.57
C ASP A 52 -8.09 -14.95 -6.25
N ALA A 53 -7.76 -13.65 -6.32
CA ALA A 53 -7.66 -12.81 -5.13
C ALA A 53 -8.99 -12.69 -4.38
N VAL A 54 -10.11 -12.53 -5.09
CA VAL A 54 -11.46 -12.48 -4.48
C VAL A 54 -11.79 -13.80 -3.79
N ARG A 55 -11.47 -14.93 -4.40
CA ARG A 55 -11.64 -16.27 -3.78
C ARG A 55 -10.84 -16.37 -2.48
N LEU A 56 -9.55 -16.04 -2.52
CA LEU A 56 -8.65 -16.07 -1.36
C LEU A 56 -9.08 -15.09 -0.25
N ALA A 57 -9.58 -13.91 -0.62
CA ALA A 57 -10.13 -12.95 0.32
C ALA A 57 -11.30 -13.54 1.12
N ARG A 58 -12.23 -14.23 0.44
CA ARG A 58 -13.35 -14.89 1.10
C ARG A 58 -12.91 -16.04 2.02
N GLU A 59 -11.83 -16.73 1.67
CA GLU A 59 -11.22 -17.80 2.47
C GLU A 59 -10.34 -17.27 3.63
N THR A 60 -10.11 -15.96 3.68
CA THR A 60 -9.23 -15.32 4.68
C THR A 60 -9.89 -14.05 5.23
N PRO A 61 -11.03 -14.15 5.94
CA PRO A 61 -11.82 -13.00 6.38
C PRO A 61 -11.14 -12.11 7.43
N SER A 62 -10.03 -12.56 8.01
CA SER A 62 -9.20 -11.77 8.93
C SER A 62 -8.25 -10.80 8.21
N LEU A 63 -8.01 -10.99 6.90
CA LEU A 63 -7.18 -10.11 6.10
C LEU A 63 -7.97 -8.85 5.75
N ASP A 64 -7.51 -7.70 6.22
CA ASP A 64 -8.11 -6.41 5.89
C ASP A 64 -7.81 -6.03 4.43
N ILE A 65 -8.83 -5.63 3.67
CA ILE A 65 -8.70 -5.40 2.23
C ILE A 65 -9.08 -3.96 1.89
N GLY A 66 -8.18 -3.28 1.19
CA GLY A 66 -8.40 -1.99 0.55
C GLY A 66 -8.44 -2.09 -0.98
N CYS A 67 -8.49 -0.94 -1.66
CA CYS A 67 -8.40 -0.85 -3.12
C CYS A 67 -7.01 -0.38 -3.55
N HIS A 68 -6.32 -1.16 -4.41
CA HIS A 68 -5.12 -0.73 -5.13
C HIS A 68 -5.51 -0.14 -6.48
N LEU A 69 -5.71 1.17 -6.52
CA LEU A 69 -6.24 1.87 -7.69
C LEU A 69 -5.15 2.05 -8.77
N VAL A 70 -5.47 1.70 -10.01
CA VAL A 70 -4.49 1.58 -11.09
C VAL A 70 -4.75 2.58 -12.21
N LEU A 71 -3.71 3.34 -12.58
CA LEU A 71 -3.67 4.22 -13.75
C LEU A 71 -2.38 4.05 -14.58
N ILE A 72 -1.53 3.08 -14.20
CA ILE A 72 -0.27 2.75 -14.89
C ILE A 72 -0.19 1.23 -15.07
N GLY A 73 0.16 0.81 -16.27
CA GLY A 73 0.09 -0.62 -16.64
C GLY A 73 -1.36 -1.08 -16.75
N ASN A 74 -1.61 -2.35 -16.97
CA ASN A 74 -2.96 -2.90 -17.08
C ASN A 74 -3.89 -2.13 -18.07
N ARG A 75 -5.21 -2.33 -17.98
CA ARG A 75 -6.21 -1.75 -18.89
C ARG A 75 -7.31 -1.03 -18.12
N SER A 76 -7.84 0.03 -18.73
CA SER A 76 -9.01 0.76 -18.26
C SER A 76 -10.23 -0.16 -18.21
N LEU A 77 -10.98 -0.14 -17.12
CA LEU A 77 -12.25 -0.87 -17.01
C LEU A 77 -13.36 -0.20 -17.83
N ILE A 78 -13.24 1.09 -18.12
CA ILE A 78 -14.25 1.83 -18.89
C ILE A 78 -14.06 1.65 -20.40
N THR A 79 -12.82 1.77 -20.87
CA THR A 79 -12.52 1.84 -22.31
C THR A 79 -11.86 0.58 -22.86
N GLY A 80 -11.33 -0.30 -22.00
CA GLY A 80 -10.49 -1.44 -22.39
C GLY A 80 -9.10 -1.06 -22.91
N ALA A 81 -8.81 0.23 -23.07
CA ALA A 81 -7.52 0.71 -23.57
C ALA A 81 -6.40 0.50 -22.53
N PRO A 82 -5.15 0.26 -22.97
CA PRO A 82 -4.02 0.14 -22.07
C PRO A 82 -3.75 1.50 -21.38
N PHE A 83 -3.46 1.46 -20.09
CA PHE A 83 -2.96 2.62 -19.37
C PHE A 83 -1.53 2.98 -19.78
N PRO A 84 -1.09 4.23 -19.52
CA PRO A 84 0.31 4.62 -19.71
C PRO A 84 1.27 3.69 -18.96
N ALA A 85 2.39 3.34 -19.58
CA ALA A 85 3.36 2.42 -18.99
C ALA A 85 4.25 3.07 -17.91
N THR A 86 4.34 4.41 -17.88
CA THR A 86 5.26 5.15 -17.02
C THR A 86 4.59 6.38 -16.38
N PRO A 87 5.09 6.86 -15.22
CA PRO A 87 4.57 8.08 -14.59
C PRO A 87 4.62 9.31 -15.50
N GLY A 88 5.67 9.48 -16.30
CA GLY A 88 5.78 10.61 -17.25
C GLY A 88 4.72 10.56 -18.36
N ARG A 89 4.43 9.36 -18.90
CA ARG A 89 3.35 9.19 -19.88
C ARG A 89 1.96 9.39 -19.23
N LEU A 90 1.80 8.97 -17.97
CA LEU A 90 0.57 9.26 -17.22
C LEU A 90 0.39 10.78 -17.05
N ALA A 91 1.43 11.50 -16.63
CA ALA A 91 1.35 12.96 -16.49
C ALA A 91 0.93 13.65 -17.78
N ALA A 92 1.48 13.23 -18.94
CA ALA A 92 1.08 13.74 -20.25
C ALA A 92 -0.40 13.41 -20.58
N ALA A 93 -0.83 12.18 -20.30
CA ALA A 93 -2.22 11.76 -20.53
C ALA A 93 -3.22 12.56 -19.68
N LEU A 94 -2.86 12.82 -18.42
CA LEU A 94 -3.66 13.65 -17.50
C LEU A 94 -3.73 15.10 -17.99
N ALA A 95 -2.61 15.69 -18.39
CA ALA A 95 -2.55 17.06 -18.91
C ALA A 95 -3.39 17.24 -20.18
N LEU A 96 -3.48 16.20 -21.01
CA LEU A 96 -4.29 16.18 -22.24
C LEU A 96 -5.75 15.74 -22.02
N GLY A 97 -6.19 15.52 -20.78
CA GLY A 97 -7.55 15.08 -20.47
C GLY A 97 -7.94 13.70 -21.04
N ARG A 98 -6.95 12.86 -21.36
CA ARG A 98 -7.19 11.54 -21.98
C ARG A 98 -7.73 10.47 -21.03
N ILE A 99 -7.63 10.71 -19.73
CA ILE A 99 -8.10 9.79 -18.68
C ILE A 99 -9.09 10.53 -17.80
N ARG A 100 -10.31 10.05 -17.73
CA ARG A 100 -11.33 10.52 -16.77
C ARG A 100 -11.06 9.81 -15.43
N VAL A 101 -10.15 10.41 -14.65
CA VAL A 101 -9.56 9.79 -13.45
C VAL A 101 -10.64 9.32 -12.47
N TYR A 102 -11.57 10.21 -12.10
CA TYR A 102 -12.64 9.88 -11.15
C TYR A 102 -13.50 8.72 -11.63
N ASP A 103 -13.95 8.73 -12.90
CA ASP A 103 -14.82 7.69 -13.44
C ASP A 103 -14.12 6.34 -13.46
N GLU A 104 -12.86 6.32 -13.91
CA GLU A 104 -12.06 5.11 -13.97
C GLU A 104 -11.81 4.50 -12.59
N LEU A 105 -11.36 5.30 -11.63
CA LEU A 105 -11.11 4.82 -10.28
C LEU A 105 -12.40 4.42 -9.56
N SER A 106 -13.52 5.14 -9.83
CA SER A 106 -14.85 4.74 -9.35
C SER A 106 -15.26 3.37 -9.90
N ALA A 107 -15.00 3.09 -11.19
CA ALA A 107 -15.29 1.79 -11.79
C ALA A 107 -14.49 0.67 -11.12
N GLN A 108 -13.23 0.92 -10.75
CA GLN A 108 -12.39 -0.05 -10.04
C GLN A 108 -12.94 -0.35 -8.64
N ILE A 109 -13.32 0.66 -7.86
CA ILE A 109 -13.95 0.47 -6.55
C ILE A 109 -15.26 -0.31 -6.69
N ARG A 110 -16.13 0.07 -7.64
CA ARG A 110 -17.40 -0.62 -7.88
C ARG A 110 -17.21 -2.08 -8.23
N LYS A 111 -16.21 -2.44 -9.03
CA LYS A 111 -15.90 -3.83 -9.36
C LYS A 111 -15.55 -4.65 -8.11
N ILE A 112 -14.76 -4.08 -7.20
CA ILE A 112 -14.40 -4.72 -5.91
C ILE A 112 -15.65 -4.91 -5.04
N LEU A 113 -16.50 -3.89 -4.92
CA LEU A 113 -17.76 -3.97 -4.19
C LEU A 113 -18.72 -5.02 -4.78
N GLN A 114 -18.82 -5.09 -6.11
CA GLN A 114 -19.65 -6.10 -6.81
C GLN A 114 -19.14 -7.52 -6.59
N ALA A 115 -17.84 -7.70 -6.33
CA ALA A 115 -17.28 -8.98 -5.93
C ALA A 115 -17.57 -9.34 -4.45
N GLY A 116 -18.31 -8.49 -3.72
CA GLY A 116 -18.67 -8.69 -2.31
C GLY A 116 -17.54 -8.38 -1.33
N ILE A 117 -16.52 -7.64 -1.76
CA ILE A 117 -15.44 -7.14 -0.90
C ILE A 117 -15.77 -5.70 -0.50
N HIS A 118 -15.70 -5.40 0.79
CA HIS A 118 -15.90 -4.05 1.33
C HIS A 118 -14.55 -3.45 1.72
N PRO A 119 -13.96 -2.58 0.87
CA PRO A 119 -12.64 -2.05 1.13
C PRO A 119 -12.64 -1.03 2.26
N THR A 120 -11.63 -1.08 3.12
CA THR A 120 -11.47 -0.21 4.30
C THR A 120 -10.57 0.99 4.02
N HIS A 121 -9.71 0.90 3.00
CA HIS A 121 -8.72 1.93 2.67
C HIS A 121 -8.41 1.97 1.17
N LEU A 122 -7.83 3.09 0.74
CA LEU A 122 -7.46 3.34 -0.64
C LEU A 122 -5.96 3.64 -0.74
N ASP A 123 -5.34 3.08 -1.76
CA ASP A 123 -4.04 3.50 -2.23
C ASP A 123 -3.99 3.47 -3.77
N THR A 124 -2.83 3.73 -4.36
CA THR A 124 -2.70 3.68 -5.82
C THR A 124 -1.39 3.02 -6.25
N HIS A 125 -1.47 2.22 -7.28
CA HIS A 125 -0.29 1.60 -7.90
C HIS A 125 0.74 2.67 -8.31
N LYS A 126 2.00 2.45 -7.92
CA LYS A 126 3.11 3.40 -8.11
C LYS A 126 2.85 4.80 -7.54
N HIS A 127 2.04 4.90 -6.49
CA HIS A 127 1.71 6.15 -5.80
C HIS A 127 1.23 7.26 -6.74
N THR A 128 0.42 6.91 -7.74
CA THR A 128 -0.09 7.87 -8.74
C THR A 128 -0.93 8.99 -8.13
N HIS A 129 -1.47 8.81 -6.92
CA HIS A 129 -2.16 9.86 -6.15
C HIS A 129 -1.24 10.98 -5.61
N LEU A 130 0.07 10.91 -5.88
CA LEU A 130 0.94 12.08 -5.73
C LEU A 130 0.70 13.14 -6.83
N ALA A 131 0.15 12.74 -7.99
CA ALA A 131 -0.28 13.69 -9.01
C ALA A 131 -1.55 14.41 -8.57
N PRO A 132 -1.60 15.78 -8.62
CA PRO A 132 -2.71 16.56 -8.11
C PRO A 132 -4.11 16.12 -8.57
N PRO A 133 -4.40 15.88 -9.86
CA PRO A 133 -5.74 15.49 -10.29
C PRO A 133 -6.13 14.09 -9.82
N VAL A 134 -5.14 13.20 -9.57
CA VAL A 134 -5.39 11.87 -9.04
C VAL A 134 -5.67 11.94 -7.54
N LEU A 135 -4.94 12.77 -6.79
CA LEU A 135 -5.19 12.99 -5.36
C LEU A 135 -6.60 13.52 -5.11
N ASP A 136 -6.99 14.56 -5.87
CA ASP A 136 -8.31 15.18 -5.76
C ASP A 136 -9.42 14.14 -6.04
N ALA A 137 -9.24 13.28 -7.06
CA ALA A 137 -10.17 12.20 -7.39
C ALA A 137 -10.23 11.12 -6.30
N VAL A 138 -9.07 10.66 -5.79
CA VAL A 138 -9.02 9.62 -4.74
C VAL A 138 -9.64 10.10 -3.44
N ALA A 139 -9.38 11.36 -3.03
CA ALA A 139 -9.98 11.92 -1.82
C ALA A 139 -11.51 12.04 -1.95
N ARG A 140 -12.01 12.49 -3.10
CA ARG A 140 -13.44 12.54 -3.38
C ARG A 140 -14.07 11.15 -3.40
N LEU A 141 -13.40 10.16 -3.99
CA LEU A 141 -13.88 8.76 -3.96
C LEU A 141 -13.90 8.19 -2.54
N GLY A 142 -12.92 8.54 -1.71
CA GLY A 142 -12.91 8.19 -0.29
C GLY A 142 -14.14 8.74 0.44
N GLU A 143 -14.58 9.96 0.09
CA GLU A 143 -15.81 10.56 0.60
C GLU A 143 -17.07 9.87 0.03
N ASP A 144 -17.16 9.74 -1.29
CA ASP A 144 -18.35 9.23 -1.99
C ASP A 144 -18.65 7.75 -1.69
N PHE A 145 -17.62 6.93 -1.41
CA PHE A 145 -17.74 5.50 -1.07
C PHE A 145 -17.59 5.21 0.43
N ASP A 146 -17.42 6.24 1.25
CA ASP A 146 -17.17 6.14 2.69
C ASP A 146 -15.95 5.28 3.07
N ILE A 147 -14.90 5.36 2.25
CA ILE A 147 -13.60 4.70 2.48
C ILE A 147 -12.59 5.77 2.90
N ARG A 148 -12.56 6.08 4.19
CA ARG A 148 -11.90 7.28 4.72
C ARG A 148 -10.38 7.18 4.85
N TRP A 149 -9.82 5.99 4.92
CA TRP A 149 -8.38 5.81 5.03
C TRP A 149 -7.70 5.87 3.67
N ILE A 150 -6.75 6.78 3.49
CA ILE A 150 -5.97 6.94 2.25
C ILE A 150 -4.48 6.91 2.60
N ARG A 151 -3.72 6.05 1.93
CA ARG A 151 -2.27 5.94 2.10
C ARG A 151 -1.58 7.27 1.90
N ARG A 152 -0.71 7.66 2.83
CA ARG A 152 0.25 8.77 2.68
C ARG A 152 1.62 8.22 2.28
N PRO A 153 2.11 8.43 1.05
CA PRO A 153 3.33 7.78 0.56
C PRO A 153 4.60 8.58 0.91
N PHE A 154 4.72 9.02 2.15
CA PHE A 154 5.84 9.83 2.63
C PHE A 154 6.55 9.12 3.76
N ASP A 155 7.68 8.43 3.47
CA ASP A 155 8.46 7.75 4.51
C ASP A 155 8.78 8.67 5.69
N PHE A 156 8.72 8.13 6.91
CA PHE A 156 9.32 8.79 8.05
C PHE A 156 10.86 8.75 7.95
N PRO A 157 11.62 9.57 8.71
CA PRO A 157 13.07 9.60 8.60
C PRO A 157 13.70 8.24 8.88
N LEU A 158 14.31 7.63 7.84
CA LEU A 158 14.99 6.33 7.90
C LEU A 158 16.50 6.52 8.13
N SER A 159 16.92 7.41 9.05
CA SER A 159 18.32 7.80 9.24
C SER A 159 19.27 6.61 9.45
N GLY A 160 18.85 5.61 10.20
CA GLY A 160 19.63 4.37 10.44
C GLY A 160 19.73 3.44 9.23
N LEU A 161 18.83 3.57 8.25
CA LEU A 161 18.77 2.73 7.03
C LEU A 161 19.21 3.48 5.77
N ARG A 162 19.47 4.79 5.88
CA ARG A 162 19.71 5.68 4.74
C ARG A 162 20.91 5.27 3.87
N ALA A 163 21.95 4.72 4.46
CA ALA A 163 23.12 4.22 3.73
C ALA A 163 22.78 3.07 2.75
N ALA A 164 21.72 2.29 3.03
CA ALA A 164 21.26 1.19 2.19
C ALA A 164 20.27 1.63 1.10
N VAL A 165 19.85 2.90 1.09
CA VAL A 165 18.88 3.46 0.11
C VAL A 165 19.66 4.13 -1.03
N PRO A 166 19.38 3.81 -2.31
CA PRO A 166 20.01 4.50 -3.44
C PRO A 166 19.76 6.01 -3.39
N ARG A 167 20.79 6.80 -3.69
CA ARG A 167 20.72 8.28 -3.66
C ARG A 167 19.53 8.82 -4.48
N GLY A 168 19.27 8.26 -5.68
CA GLY A 168 18.13 8.66 -6.50
C GLY A 168 16.78 8.47 -5.81
N LYS A 169 16.59 7.38 -5.05
CA LYS A 169 15.38 7.17 -4.26
C LYS A 169 15.27 8.13 -3.07
N GLN A 170 16.39 8.47 -2.44
CA GLN A 170 16.40 9.48 -1.36
C GLN A 170 15.96 10.84 -1.90
N VAL A 171 16.56 11.30 -3.01
CA VAL A 171 16.19 12.57 -3.66
C VAL A 171 14.72 12.58 -4.07
N THR A 172 14.23 11.48 -4.65
CA THR A 172 12.81 11.36 -5.01
C THR A 172 11.91 11.44 -3.77
N SER A 173 12.25 10.74 -2.70
CA SER A 173 11.49 10.77 -1.44
C SER A 173 11.47 12.18 -0.82
N ASP A 174 12.60 12.88 -0.84
CA ASP A 174 12.69 14.25 -0.34
C ASP A 174 11.85 15.22 -1.21
N ALA A 175 11.89 15.06 -2.54
CA ALA A 175 11.10 15.88 -3.48
C ALA A 175 9.59 15.67 -3.31
N ILE A 176 9.13 14.41 -3.21
CA ILE A 176 7.70 14.14 -2.97
C ILE A 176 7.25 14.62 -1.59
N GLY A 177 8.17 14.70 -0.62
CA GLY A 177 7.92 15.28 0.70
C GLY A 177 7.39 16.72 0.67
N LEU A 178 7.68 17.49 -0.37
CA LEU A 178 7.15 18.85 -0.56
C LEU A 178 5.63 18.86 -0.78
N LEU A 179 5.05 17.75 -1.21
CA LEU A 179 3.61 17.61 -1.45
C LEU A 179 2.81 17.34 -0.16
N ARG A 180 3.45 17.08 0.98
CA ARG A 180 2.78 16.71 2.25
C ARG A 180 1.71 17.70 2.70
N ARG A 181 1.94 19.02 2.53
CA ARG A 181 0.97 20.06 2.92
C ARG A 181 -0.28 20.01 2.06
N ARG A 182 -0.10 19.90 0.72
CA ARG A 182 -1.22 19.74 -0.22
C ARG A 182 -2.00 18.47 0.08
N PHE A 183 -1.31 17.35 0.24
CA PHE A 183 -1.89 16.05 0.53
C PHE A 183 -2.83 16.13 1.75
N ARG A 184 -2.33 16.61 2.90
CA ARG A 184 -3.14 16.75 4.11
C ARG A 184 -4.34 17.69 3.92
N ARG A 185 -4.16 18.79 3.18
CA ARG A 185 -5.25 19.71 2.91
C ARG A 185 -6.37 19.06 2.11
N VAL A 186 -6.03 18.36 1.04
CA VAL A 186 -7.01 17.69 0.17
C VAL A 186 -7.75 16.60 0.93
N LEU A 187 -7.05 15.74 1.68
CA LEU A 187 -7.71 14.74 2.49
C LEU A 187 -8.69 15.36 3.49
N GLY A 188 -8.27 16.41 4.21
CA GLY A 188 -9.12 17.10 5.18
C GLY A 188 -10.36 17.74 4.57
N GLN A 189 -10.30 18.22 3.31
CA GLN A 189 -11.46 18.77 2.60
C GLN A 189 -12.55 17.74 2.33
N HIS A 190 -12.19 16.44 2.22
CA HIS A 190 -13.09 15.32 1.96
C HIS A 190 -13.35 14.45 3.20
N GLY A 191 -12.94 14.89 4.40
CA GLY A 191 -13.09 14.09 5.61
C GLY A 191 -12.31 12.77 5.60
N CYS A 192 -11.29 12.68 4.73
CA CYS A 192 -10.40 11.53 4.67
C CYS A 192 -9.21 11.68 5.63
N ARG A 193 -8.62 10.57 6.00
CA ARG A 193 -7.52 10.48 6.95
C ARG A 193 -6.42 9.54 6.45
N SER A 194 -5.27 9.57 7.07
CA SER A 194 -4.14 8.68 6.82
C SER A 194 -3.46 8.34 8.13
N THR A 195 -2.64 7.30 8.15
CA THR A 195 -1.74 7.03 9.28
C THR A 195 -0.83 8.22 9.57
N ASP A 196 -0.34 8.36 10.80
CA ASP A 196 0.59 9.43 11.19
C ASP A 196 1.91 9.32 10.44
N HIS A 197 2.34 8.08 10.17
CA HIS A 197 3.61 7.75 9.55
C HIS A 197 3.45 6.71 8.44
N PHE A 198 4.45 6.61 7.59
CA PHE A 198 4.54 5.63 6.51
C PHE A 198 6.00 5.20 6.33
N ALA A 199 6.19 3.95 5.93
CA ALA A 199 7.47 3.41 5.49
C ALA A 199 7.24 2.45 4.32
N GLY A 200 8.25 2.33 3.44
CA GLY A 200 8.22 1.36 2.34
C GLY A 200 8.71 1.92 1.02
N PHE A 201 8.48 3.20 0.71
CA PHE A 201 8.84 3.77 -0.60
C PHE A 201 10.35 3.66 -0.88
N GLN A 202 11.19 4.08 0.07
CA GLN A 202 12.64 4.08 -0.13
C GLN A 202 13.22 2.67 -0.17
N ILE A 203 12.63 1.73 0.55
CA ILE A 203 13.16 0.38 0.77
C ILE A 203 12.45 -0.72 -0.04
N THR A 204 11.45 -0.37 -0.87
CA THR A 204 10.75 -1.30 -1.77
C THR A 204 11.71 -2.20 -2.55
N GLY A 205 11.49 -3.53 -2.49
CA GLY A 205 12.29 -4.54 -3.14
C GLY A 205 13.66 -4.76 -2.49
N ARG A 206 13.82 -4.35 -1.24
CA ARG A 206 15.10 -4.43 -0.49
C ARG A 206 14.89 -4.88 0.96
N PHE A 207 13.76 -5.45 1.27
CA PHE A 207 13.48 -6.01 2.58
C PHE A 207 14.17 -7.37 2.75
N GLY A 208 14.65 -7.59 3.94
CA GLY A 208 15.01 -8.87 4.52
C GLY A 208 14.77 -8.74 6.02
N ALA A 209 14.73 -9.84 6.77
CA ALA A 209 14.37 -9.84 8.20
C ALA A 209 15.17 -8.84 9.03
N ALA A 210 16.51 -8.84 8.91
CA ALA A 210 17.36 -7.92 9.65
C ALA A 210 17.06 -6.43 9.37
N ARG A 211 16.71 -6.08 8.13
CA ARG A 211 16.35 -4.70 7.77
C ARG A 211 14.97 -4.34 8.30
N LEU A 212 14.06 -5.28 8.30
CA LEU A 212 12.72 -5.07 8.87
C LEU A 212 12.81 -4.88 10.38
N GLU A 213 13.60 -5.67 11.10
CA GLU A 213 13.87 -5.44 12.53
C GLU A 213 14.45 -4.06 12.81
N GLN A 214 15.43 -3.62 12.01
CA GLN A 214 15.98 -2.27 12.12
C GLN A 214 14.93 -1.18 11.90
N LEU A 215 14.02 -1.37 10.93
CA LEU A 215 12.93 -0.45 10.68
C LEU A 215 11.99 -0.36 11.88
N LEU A 216 11.60 -1.50 12.44
CA LEU A 216 10.74 -1.57 13.63
C LEU A 216 11.36 -0.84 14.83
N ALA A 217 12.68 -0.96 15.02
CA ALA A 217 13.39 -0.24 16.06
C ALA A 217 13.34 1.30 15.89
N LEU A 218 13.24 1.79 14.65
CA LEU A 218 13.17 3.22 14.32
C LEU A 218 11.75 3.77 14.28
N MET A 219 10.74 2.92 14.46
CA MET A 219 9.34 3.31 14.31
C MET A 219 8.93 4.37 15.33
N PRO A 220 8.34 5.51 14.88
CA PRO A 220 7.86 6.55 15.78
C PRO A 220 6.60 6.12 16.54
N GLU A 221 6.21 6.91 17.55
CA GLU A 221 4.93 6.78 18.23
C GLU A 221 3.78 7.18 17.29
N GLY A 222 2.58 6.65 17.56
CA GLY A 222 1.39 6.83 16.71
C GLY A 222 1.19 5.70 15.71
N SER A 223 0.34 5.92 14.73
CA SER A 223 0.00 4.95 13.69
C SER A 223 1.00 5.01 12.53
N THR A 224 1.50 3.84 12.11
CA THR A 224 2.40 3.69 10.95
C THR A 224 1.83 2.68 9.96
N GLU A 225 1.83 3.01 8.68
CA GLU A 225 1.65 2.03 7.61
C GLU A 225 3.02 1.61 7.08
N LEU A 226 3.27 0.30 7.03
CA LEU A 226 4.39 -0.30 6.33
C LEU A 226 3.90 -0.94 5.02
N MET A 227 4.32 -0.39 3.89
CA MET A 227 4.04 -0.94 2.56
C MET A 227 5.04 -2.03 2.21
N VAL A 228 4.54 -3.18 1.81
CA VAL A 228 5.34 -4.35 1.42
C VAL A 228 4.81 -4.99 0.13
N HIS A 229 5.61 -5.85 -0.50
CA HIS A 229 5.26 -6.56 -1.72
C HIS A 229 5.63 -8.05 -1.61
N PRO A 230 5.05 -8.81 -0.67
CA PRO A 230 5.34 -10.25 -0.59
C PRO A 230 4.76 -11.00 -1.80
N GLY A 231 5.34 -12.15 -2.10
CA GLY A 231 4.85 -13.03 -3.16
C GLY A 231 5.80 -14.20 -3.36
N HIS A 232 5.31 -15.30 -3.87
CA HIS A 232 6.18 -16.39 -4.32
C HIS A 232 6.85 -16.01 -5.63
N HIS A 233 8.07 -16.51 -5.85
CA HIS A 233 8.76 -16.37 -7.12
C HIS A 233 8.43 -17.60 -7.99
N GLY A 234 7.45 -17.43 -8.88
CA GLY A 234 6.93 -18.49 -9.74
C GLY A 234 6.75 -18.04 -11.18
N PRO A 235 6.34 -18.98 -12.07
CA PRO A 235 6.24 -18.72 -13.51
C PRO A 235 5.30 -17.57 -13.88
N ALA A 236 4.19 -17.38 -13.18
CA ALA A 236 3.26 -16.30 -13.45
C ALA A 236 3.87 -14.94 -13.12
N LEU A 237 4.60 -14.85 -12.01
CA LEU A 237 5.33 -13.63 -11.64
C LEU A 237 6.49 -13.38 -12.61
N ASP A 238 7.18 -14.42 -13.09
CA ASP A 238 8.26 -14.27 -14.06
C ASP A 238 7.80 -13.71 -15.41
N ALA A 239 6.63 -14.09 -15.85
CA ALA A 239 6.02 -13.55 -17.06
C ALA A 239 5.48 -12.13 -16.89
N ALA A 240 5.18 -11.68 -15.67
CA ALA A 240 4.55 -10.40 -15.40
C ALA A 240 5.51 -9.20 -15.62
N PRO A 241 5.01 -8.04 -16.08
CA PRO A 241 5.81 -6.85 -16.40
C PRO A 241 6.18 -6.05 -15.15
N THR A 242 6.88 -6.67 -14.22
CA THR A 242 7.35 -6.05 -12.97
C THR A 242 8.83 -6.25 -12.75
N ARG A 243 9.48 -5.31 -12.08
CA ARG A 243 10.88 -5.45 -11.63
C ARG A 243 11.00 -6.22 -10.31
N LEU A 244 9.88 -6.34 -9.55
CA LEU A 244 9.85 -7.02 -8.27
C LEU A 244 9.59 -8.51 -8.52
N LYS A 245 10.63 -9.30 -8.57
CA LYS A 245 10.62 -10.76 -8.78
C LYS A 245 11.09 -11.44 -7.49
N GLN A 246 12.34 -11.87 -7.45
CA GLN A 246 12.99 -12.49 -6.28
C GLN A 246 12.82 -11.69 -4.98
N SER A 247 12.75 -10.35 -5.09
CA SER A 247 12.55 -9.50 -3.91
C SER A 247 11.23 -9.72 -3.19
N ARG A 248 10.17 -10.18 -3.90
CA ARG A 248 8.88 -10.48 -3.28
C ARG A 248 8.98 -11.68 -2.33
N GLU A 249 9.70 -12.70 -2.73
CA GLU A 249 9.94 -13.89 -1.89
C GLU A 249 10.81 -13.54 -0.67
N SER A 250 11.80 -12.66 -0.86
CA SER A 250 12.60 -12.14 0.25
C SER A 250 11.76 -11.33 1.24
N GLU A 251 10.78 -10.55 0.76
CA GLU A 251 9.84 -9.82 1.61
C GLU A 251 8.87 -10.78 2.32
N LEU A 252 8.36 -11.82 1.64
CA LEU A 252 7.52 -12.86 2.24
C LEU A 252 8.25 -13.55 3.41
N HIS A 253 9.47 -14.03 3.18
CA HIS A 253 10.27 -14.67 4.22
C HIS A 253 10.54 -13.73 5.39
N ALA A 254 10.82 -12.44 5.13
CA ALA A 254 11.03 -11.46 6.19
C ALA A 254 9.77 -11.21 7.04
N LEU A 255 8.60 -11.17 6.42
CA LEU A 255 7.33 -10.99 7.13
C LEU A 255 6.95 -12.20 7.99
N CYS A 256 7.38 -13.39 7.61
CA CYS A 256 7.15 -14.63 8.35
C CYS A 256 8.27 -14.97 9.36
N ASP A 257 9.32 -14.15 9.44
CA ASP A 257 10.48 -14.43 10.30
C ASP A 257 10.13 -14.27 11.80
N PRO A 258 10.43 -15.28 12.65
CA PRO A 258 10.15 -15.20 14.08
C PRO A 258 10.88 -14.06 14.79
N GLY A 259 12.09 -13.68 14.36
CA GLY A 259 12.86 -12.55 14.90
C GLY A 259 12.16 -11.20 14.68
N VAL A 260 11.49 -11.07 13.53
CA VAL A 260 10.67 -9.88 13.22
C VAL A 260 9.45 -9.81 14.15
N ARG A 261 8.78 -10.94 14.41
CA ARG A 261 7.68 -10.99 15.38
C ARG A 261 8.15 -10.65 16.79
N ALA A 262 9.29 -11.20 17.21
CA ALA A 262 9.91 -10.87 18.51
C ALA A 262 10.33 -9.38 18.59
N ALA A 263 10.71 -8.76 17.47
CA ALA A 263 11.02 -7.33 17.42
C ALA A 263 9.80 -6.44 17.69
N LEU A 264 8.60 -6.83 17.23
CA LEU A 264 7.36 -6.12 17.56
C LEU A 264 7.14 -6.06 19.08
N GLU A 265 7.27 -7.21 19.77
CA GLU A 265 7.13 -7.29 21.22
C GLU A 265 8.21 -6.47 21.94
N ARG A 266 9.48 -6.60 21.52
CA ARG A 266 10.64 -5.86 22.06
C ARG A 266 10.45 -4.35 22.00
N HIS A 267 9.87 -3.86 20.91
CA HIS A 267 9.67 -2.43 20.67
C HIS A 267 8.26 -1.95 21.04
N ARG A 268 7.43 -2.82 21.62
CA ARG A 268 6.04 -2.53 22.04
C ARG A 268 5.21 -1.96 20.91
N ILE A 269 5.20 -2.66 19.78
CA ILE A 269 4.47 -2.30 18.58
C ILE A 269 3.23 -3.20 18.47
N ASP A 270 2.06 -2.61 18.47
CA ASP A 270 0.80 -3.31 18.30
C ASP A 270 0.49 -3.46 16.81
N LEU A 271 0.34 -4.70 16.34
CA LEU A 271 -0.17 -4.97 15.00
C LEU A 271 -1.66 -4.69 14.96
N VAL A 272 -2.07 -3.83 14.03
CA VAL A 272 -3.47 -3.44 13.81
C VAL A 272 -3.81 -3.50 12.33
N ASN A 273 -5.09 -3.42 12.00
CA ASN A 273 -5.60 -3.14 10.67
C ASN A 273 -6.28 -1.77 10.64
N TYR A 274 -6.72 -1.30 9.47
CA TYR A 274 -7.32 0.04 9.37
C TYR A 274 -8.60 0.21 10.20
N PRO A 275 -9.55 -0.75 10.23
CA PRO A 275 -10.71 -0.65 11.11
C PRO A 275 -10.38 -0.53 12.60
N ALA A 276 -9.31 -1.14 13.07
CA ALA A 276 -8.92 -1.10 14.48
C ALA A 276 -8.21 0.19 14.91
N MET A 277 -7.90 1.10 13.98
CA MET A 277 -7.29 2.42 14.24
C MET A 277 -8.34 3.53 14.43
N GLU A 278 -9.59 3.21 14.63
CA GLU A 278 -10.67 4.18 14.85
C GLU A 278 -10.70 4.79 16.24
#